data_d76fc4477c19586e5b76fc70d25ea338
#
_entry.id   d76fc4477c19586e5b76fc70d25ea338
#
_cell.length_a   1.000
_cell.length_b   1.000
_cell.length_c   1.000
_cell.angle_alpha   90.00
_cell.angle_beta   90.00
_cell.angle_gamma   90.00
#
_symmetry.space_group_name_H-M   'P 1'
#
loop_
_entity.id
_entity.type
_entity.pdbx_description
1 polymer ?
#
loop_
_entity_poly.entity_id
_entity_poly.type
_entity_poly.pdbx_seq_one_letter_code
_entity_poly.pdbx_strand_id
1 'polypeptide(L)'
;ITGTNGKSTTAKILHDALIDQKRDSRLIGNIGNPALSEKNITKKTIFVIEASSYQLDYSRIFRSKFAAILNITSDHIERHKTLKNYVNAKFKLLKSQIRGSFAYVKKNDDLINKKIKNSKYKAKIYKVQTSNFNKDFLKIKNKYFLSDGNKENLSFIFKIASKLKLNKKKLIKTINKFKGLNYRQQIIFDKKNLTIINDSKSTSFASSENVLKNLNNAYWILGGIPKKGDKFKLSKIKNKNF
;
A
#
# COMPACT_ATOMS: atom_id res chain seq x y z
N ILE A 1 -8.30 0.38 -1.97
CA ILE A 1 -7.09 0.32 -1.13
C ILE A 1 -6.69 1.73 -0.77
N THR A 2 -6.53 2.03 0.53
CA THR A 2 -6.02 3.29 1.05
C THR A 2 -4.98 3.05 2.15
N GLY A 3 -4.31 4.08 2.58
CA GLY A 3 -3.26 4.08 3.61
C GLY A 3 -2.38 5.32 3.48
N THR A 4 -1.46 5.54 4.38
CA THR A 4 -0.43 6.56 4.18
C THR A 4 0.58 6.05 3.15
N ASN A 5 1.13 4.86 3.38
CA ASN A 5 2.14 4.23 2.53
C ASN A 5 1.63 2.90 1.93
N GLY A 6 2.27 2.43 0.84
CA GLY A 6 2.04 1.10 0.26
C GLY A 6 0.84 0.95 -0.68
N LYS A 7 0.00 1.96 -0.82
CA LYS A 7 -1.23 1.90 -1.64
C LYS A 7 -1.00 1.42 -3.06
N SER A 8 -0.11 2.10 -3.78
CA SER A 8 0.16 1.84 -5.21
C SER A 8 0.75 0.45 -5.42
N THR A 9 1.72 0.05 -4.59
CA THR A 9 2.34 -1.29 -4.64
C THR A 9 1.30 -2.37 -4.42
N THR A 10 0.47 -2.22 -3.37
CA THR A 10 -0.59 -3.19 -3.05
C THR A 10 -1.62 -3.29 -4.17
N ALA A 11 -2.07 -2.15 -4.71
CA ALA A 11 -3.06 -2.11 -5.78
C ALA A 11 -2.51 -2.73 -7.06
N LYS A 12 -1.28 -2.37 -7.47
CA LYS A 12 -0.66 -2.90 -8.69
C LYS A 12 -0.47 -4.41 -8.63
N ILE A 13 0.11 -4.94 -7.55
CA ILE A 13 0.34 -6.38 -7.43
C ILE A 13 -0.97 -7.16 -7.40
N LEU A 14 -1.99 -6.66 -6.68
CA LEU A 14 -3.29 -7.32 -6.67
C LEU A 14 -3.94 -7.33 -8.05
N HIS A 15 -3.85 -6.22 -8.80
CA HIS A 15 -4.29 -6.15 -10.18
C HIS A 15 -3.54 -7.14 -11.06
N ASP A 16 -2.20 -7.16 -11.02
CA ASP A 16 -1.39 -8.06 -11.82
C ASP A 16 -1.70 -9.54 -11.49
N ALA A 17 -1.89 -9.86 -10.21
CA ALA A 17 -2.26 -11.22 -9.81
C ALA A 17 -3.66 -11.64 -10.30
N LEU A 18 -4.58 -10.70 -10.46
CA LEU A 18 -5.87 -10.95 -11.08
C LEU A 18 -5.73 -11.21 -12.59
N ILE A 19 -4.98 -10.37 -13.29
CA ILE A 19 -4.71 -10.51 -14.73
C ILE A 19 -3.98 -11.83 -15.02
N ASP A 20 -2.91 -12.16 -14.27
CA ASP A 20 -2.15 -13.42 -14.44
C ASP A 20 -3.03 -14.66 -14.21
N GLN A 21 -4.16 -14.51 -13.53
CA GLN A 21 -5.13 -15.56 -13.30
C GLN A 21 -6.39 -15.41 -14.16
N LYS A 22 -6.28 -14.67 -15.27
CA LYS A 22 -7.34 -14.50 -16.29
C LYS A 22 -8.64 -13.90 -15.73
N ARG A 23 -8.54 -13.02 -14.72
CA ARG A 23 -9.66 -12.22 -14.24
C ARG A 23 -9.69 -10.89 -14.97
N ASP A 24 -10.86 -10.43 -15.39
CA ASP A 24 -11.02 -9.07 -15.92
C ASP A 24 -10.82 -8.08 -14.79
N SER A 25 -9.64 -7.46 -14.75
CA SER A 25 -9.25 -6.50 -13.72
C SER A 25 -8.86 -5.16 -14.32
N ARG A 26 -9.29 -4.08 -13.66
CA ARG A 26 -8.94 -2.70 -14.02
C ARG A 26 -8.25 -2.03 -12.84
N LEU A 27 -7.09 -1.45 -13.07
CA LEU A 27 -6.37 -0.65 -12.09
C LEU A 27 -6.73 0.81 -12.29
N ILE A 28 -7.40 1.40 -11.30
CA ILE A 28 -7.94 2.76 -11.41
C ILE A 28 -7.74 3.59 -10.14
N GLY A 29 -7.95 4.88 -10.25
CA GLY A 29 -7.97 5.82 -9.13
C GLY A 29 -6.73 6.72 -9.10
N ASN A 30 -6.01 6.72 -7.98
CA ASN A 30 -4.78 7.52 -7.82
C ASN A 30 -3.56 6.91 -8.55
N ILE A 31 -3.71 5.71 -9.08
CA ILE A 31 -2.79 5.01 -9.99
C ILE A 31 -3.63 4.29 -11.05
N GLY A 32 -3.06 4.07 -12.23
CA GLY A 32 -3.75 3.45 -13.36
C GLY A 32 -4.60 4.45 -14.12
N ASN A 33 -5.68 3.96 -14.71
CA ASN A 33 -6.57 4.80 -15.53
C ASN A 33 -7.56 5.62 -14.67
N PRO A 34 -8.03 6.77 -15.15
CA PRO A 34 -9.19 7.42 -14.55
C PRO A 34 -10.43 6.50 -14.61
N ALA A 35 -11.17 6.43 -13.51
CA ALA A 35 -12.30 5.49 -13.41
C ALA A 35 -13.36 5.68 -14.53
N LEU A 36 -13.59 6.92 -14.93
CA LEU A 36 -14.58 7.26 -15.96
C LEU A 36 -14.10 7.02 -17.41
N SER A 37 -12.82 6.71 -17.61
CA SER A 37 -12.28 6.36 -18.94
C SER A 37 -12.41 4.86 -19.27
N GLU A 38 -12.78 4.05 -18.28
CA GLU A 38 -12.91 2.60 -18.47
C GLU A 38 -14.11 2.25 -19.33
N LYS A 39 -13.88 1.38 -20.32
CA LYS A 39 -14.89 0.91 -21.29
C LYS A 39 -15.08 -0.61 -21.17
N ASN A 40 -16.11 -1.12 -21.80
CA ASN A 40 -16.42 -2.57 -21.87
C ASN A 40 -16.49 -3.24 -20.49
N ILE A 41 -17.13 -2.55 -19.54
CA ILE A 41 -17.33 -3.01 -18.17
C ILE A 41 -18.43 -4.07 -18.15
N THR A 42 -18.16 -5.19 -17.48
CA THR A 42 -19.12 -6.27 -17.28
C THR A 42 -19.36 -6.55 -15.79
N LYS A 43 -20.34 -7.39 -15.48
CA LYS A 43 -20.56 -7.86 -14.09
C LYS A 43 -19.37 -8.64 -13.51
N LYS A 44 -18.45 -9.12 -14.35
CA LYS A 44 -17.24 -9.87 -13.95
C LYS A 44 -16.02 -8.97 -13.78
N THR A 45 -16.08 -7.70 -14.20
CA THR A 45 -14.98 -6.74 -14.09
C THR A 45 -14.68 -6.42 -12.63
N ILE A 46 -13.42 -6.56 -12.24
CA ILE A 46 -12.92 -6.28 -10.90
C ILE A 46 -12.11 -4.99 -10.94
N PHE A 47 -12.60 -3.96 -10.29
CA PHE A 47 -11.87 -2.72 -10.13
C PHE A 47 -10.94 -2.80 -8.92
N VAL A 48 -9.63 -2.68 -9.14
CA VAL A 48 -8.65 -2.48 -8.09
C VAL A 48 -8.37 -0.99 -7.99
N ILE A 49 -8.87 -0.38 -6.93
CA ILE A 49 -8.91 1.07 -6.78
C ILE A 49 -7.89 1.51 -5.74
N GLU A 50 -6.91 2.32 -6.15
CA GLU A 50 -6.12 3.10 -5.22
C GLU A 50 -6.89 4.38 -4.86
N ALA A 51 -7.25 4.55 -3.59
CA ALA A 51 -7.98 5.73 -3.13
C ALA A 51 -7.11 6.57 -2.18
N SER A 52 -6.85 7.83 -2.55
CA SER A 52 -6.22 8.82 -1.68
C SER A 52 -7.20 9.31 -0.62
N SER A 53 -6.70 9.96 0.44
CA SER A 53 -7.56 10.59 1.44
C SER A 53 -8.40 11.74 0.86
N TYR A 54 -7.87 12.43 -0.15
CA TYR A 54 -8.60 13.49 -0.87
C TYR A 54 -9.82 12.93 -1.60
N GLN A 55 -9.62 11.88 -2.42
CA GLN A 55 -10.70 11.22 -3.15
C GLN A 55 -11.77 10.67 -2.21
N LEU A 56 -11.36 10.03 -1.11
CA LEU A 56 -12.30 9.51 -0.11
C LEU A 56 -13.03 10.63 0.63
N ASP A 57 -12.39 11.77 0.83
CA ASP A 57 -13.02 12.89 1.50
C ASP A 57 -14.16 13.50 0.68
N TYR A 58 -14.01 13.60 -0.62
CA TYR A 58 -15.05 14.04 -1.56
C TYR A 58 -16.08 12.96 -1.91
N SER A 59 -15.79 11.68 -1.60
CA SER A 59 -16.63 10.55 -1.98
C SER A 59 -17.91 10.50 -1.15
N ARG A 60 -19.10 10.52 -1.81
CA ARG A 60 -20.41 10.46 -1.14
C ARG A 60 -21.08 9.10 -1.28
N ILE A 61 -21.05 8.52 -2.48
CA ILE A 61 -21.81 7.30 -2.83
C ILE A 61 -20.94 6.08 -3.12
N PHE A 62 -19.60 6.23 -3.07
CA PHE A 62 -18.67 5.15 -3.36
C PHE A 62 -18.81 4.00 -2.35
N ARG A 63 -18.98 2.78 -2.86
CA ARG A 63 -19.07 1.57 -2.05
C ARG A 63 -18.15 0.49 -2.62
N SER A 64 -17.41 -0.17 -1.75
CA SER A 64 -16.51 -1.26 -2.15
C SER A 64 -16.88 -2.58 -1.48
N LYS A 65 -16.80 -3.68 -2.23
CA LYS A 65 -16.97 -5.03 -1.67
C LYS A 65 -15.81 -5.40 -0.76
N PHE A 66 -14.60 -4.99 -1.14
CA PHE A 66 -13.35 -5.19 -0.41
C PHE A 66 -12.73 -3.83 -0.13
N ALA A 67 -12.38 -3.55 1.11
CA ALA A 67 -11.68 -2.35 1.51
C ALA A 67 -10.40 -2.72 2.25
N ALA A 68 -9.31 -1.95 2.07
CA ALA A 68 -8.09 -2.10 2.84
C ALA A 68 -7.58 -0.74 3.30
N ILE A 69 -7.30 -0.61 4.61
CA ILE A 69 -6.54 0.49 5.19
C ILE A 69 -5.20 -0.09 5.66
N LEU A 70 -4.14 0.18 4.89
CA LEU A 70 -2.84 -0.46 5.09
C LEU A 70 -2.16 0.03 6.36
N ASN A 71 -2.10 1.35 6.55
CA ASN A 71 -1.49 2.03 7.69
C ASN A 71 -1.95 3.48 7.74
N ILE A 72 -1.82 4.12 8.90
CA ILE A 72 -2.05 5.55 9.07
C ILE A 72 -0.92 6.16 9.89
N THR A 73 -0.17 7.05 9.25
CA THR A 73 0.80 7.94 9.90
C THR A 73 0.47 9.38 9.52
N SER A 74 0.99 10.37 10.25
CA SER A 74 0.72 11.78 9.97
C SER A 74 1.18 12.13 8.54
N ASP A 75 0.25 12.65 7.74
CA ASP A 75 0.50 13.13 6.39
C ASP A 75 -0.65 14.06 5.96
N HIS A 76 -0.40 14.96 5.01
CA HIS A 76 -1.40 15.86 4.43
C HIS A 76 -2.19 16.70 5.48
N ILE A 77 -1.52 17.11 6.57
CA ILE A 77 -2.17 17.88 7.65
C ILE A 77 -2.53 19.28 7.16
N GLU A 78 -1.75 19.85 6.25
CA GLU A 78 -2.04 21.13 5.59
C GLU A 78 -3.43 21.13 4.94
N ARG A 79 -3.85 19.99 4.37
CA ARG A 79 -5.16 19.82 3.70
C ARG A 79 -6.27 19.42 4.66
N HIS A 80 -6.01 18.43 5.51
CA HIS A 80 -7.03 17.87 6.42
C HIS A 80 -7.14 18.65 7.73
N LYS A 81 -6.28 19.64 7.97
CA LYS A 81 -6.17 20.48 9.18
C LYS A 81 -5.72 19.70 10.42
N THR A 82 -6.23 18.50 10.64
CA THR A 82 -5.90 17.67 11.80
C THR A 82 -5.68 16.20 11.41
N LEU A 83 -4.88 15.48 12.20
CA LEU A 83 -4.71 14.03 12.06
C LEU A 83 -6.06 13.29 12.19
N LYS A 84 -6.95 13.77 13.06
CA LYS A 84 -8.31 13.22 13.24
C LYS A 84 -9.12 13.28 11.94
N ASN A 85 -9.07 14.40 11.23
CA ASN A 85 -9.76 14.56 9.96
C ASN A 85 -9.16 13.67 8.86
N TYR A 86 -7.82 13.56 8.81
CA TYR A 86 -7.14 12.65 7.89
C TYR A 86 -7.55 11.18 8.11
N VAL A 87 -7.58 10.73 9.38
CA VAL A 87 -8.09 9.40 9.74
C VAL A 87 -9.55 9.24 9.32
N ASN A 88 -10.39 10.23 9.61
CA ASN A 88 -11.82 10.21 9.24
C ASN A 88 -12.02 10.09 7.73
N ALA A 89 -11.26 10.83 6.93
CA ALA A 89 -11.32 10.76 5.47
C ALA A 89 -11.03 9.34 4.97
N LYS A 90 -9.97 8.68 5.45
CA LYS A 90 -9.66 7.29 5.06
C LYS A 90 -10.74 6.29 5.52
N PHE A 91 -11.29 6.50 6.69
CA PHE A 91 -12.33 5.61 7.23
C PHE A 91 -13.70 5.77 6.56
N LYS A 92 -13.92 6.81 5.72
CA LYS A 92 -15.10 6.87 4.83
C LYS A 92 -15.19 5.62 3.95
N LEU A 93 -14.05 5.06 3.53
CA LEU A 93 -13.98 3.80 2.77
C LEU A 93 -14.67 2.63 3.48
N LEU A 94 -14.51 2.50 4.80
CA LEU A 94 -15.15 1.43 5.58
C LEU A 94 -16.58 1.78 5.95
N LYS A 95 -16.85 3.05 6.25
CA LYS A 95 -18.19 3.53 6.63
C LYS A 95 -19.21 3.36 5.51
N SER A 96 -18.78 3.50 4.26
CA SER A 96 -19.64 3.36 3.08
C SER A 96 -19.96 1.91 2.72
N GLN A 97 -19.27 0.93 3.31
CA GLN A 97 -19.51 -0.49 3.03
C GLN A 97 -20.85 -0.97 3.61
N ILE A 98 -21.46 -1.95 2.93
CA ILE A 98 -22.71 -2.59 3.32
C ILE A 98 -22.46 -3.99 3.93
N ARG A 99 -23.49 -4.63 4.47
CA ARG A 99 -23.42 -6.01 4.93
C ARG A 99 -22.92 -6.93 3.82
N GLY A 100 -22.14 -7.96 4.19
CA GLY A 100 -21.50 -8.87 3.26
C GLY A 100 -20.22 -8.34 2.61
N SER A 101 -19.81 -7.10 2.90
CA SER A 101 -18.50 -6.55 2.50
C SER A 101 -17.39 -6.93 3.49
N PHE A 102 -16.14 -6.80 3.05
CA PHE A 102 -14.95 -7.19 3.80
C PHE A 102 -13.99 -6.02 3.93
N ALA A 103 -13.59 -5.71 5.16
CA ALA A 103 -12.61 -4.68 5.45
C ALA A 103 -11.34 -5.30 6.03
N TYR A 104 -10.19 -4.90 5.53
CA TYR A 104 -8.88 -5.34 5.98
C TYR A 104 -8.12 -4.16 6.57
N VAL A 105 -7.62 -4.31 7.79
CA VAL A 105 -6.93 -3.23 8.49
C VAL A 105 -5.70 -3.77 9.20
N LYS A 106 -4.67 -2.95 9.36
CA LYS A 106 -3.47 -3.31 10.11
C LYS A 106 -3.83 -3.61 11.57
N LYS A 107 -3.33 -4.73 12.10
CA LYS A 107 -3.59 -5.15 13.49
C LYS A 107 -2.93 -4.21 14.49
N ASN A 108 -1.65 -3.90 14.29
CA ASN A 108 -0.83 -3.11 15.20
C ASN A 108 -0.70 -1.66 14.68
N ASP A 109 -1.81 -0.93 14.66
CA ASP A 109 -1.88 0.49 14.31
C ASP A 109 -2.89 1.13 15.28
N ASP A 110 -2.39 1.97 16.19
CA ASP A 110 -3.19 2.53 17.27
C ASP A 110 -4.31 3.45 16.77
N LEU A 111 -4.04 4.25 15.73
CA LEU A 111 -5.02 5.15 15.13
C LEU A 111 -6.17 4.34 14.50
N ILE A 112 -5.84 3.26 13.81
CA ILE A 112 -6.83 2.34 13.22
C ILE A 112 -7.62 1.65 14.33
N ASN A 113 -6.95 1.09 15.34
CA ASN A 113 -7.60 0.35 16.41
C ASN A 113 -8.53 1.25 17.24
N LYS A 114 -8.08 2.47 17.59
CA LYS A 114 -8.90 3.47 18.28
C LYS A 114 -10.15 3.83 17.47
N LYS A 115 -9.99 4.03 16.16
CA LYS A 115 -11.11 4.40 15.28
C LYS A 115 -12.12 3.26 15.13
N ILE A 116 -11.66 2.01 15.04
CA ILE A 116 -12.54 0.84 14.94
C ILE A 116 -13.33 0.67 16.23
N LYS A 117 -12.68 0.78 17.40
CA LYS A 117 -13.33 0.64 18.72
C LYS A 117 -14.46 1.65 18.90
N ASN A 118 -14.28 2.86 18.37
CA ASN A 118 -15.19 3.99 18.57
C ASN A 118 -16.23 4.16 17.44
N SER A 119 -16.42 3.15 16.58
CA SER A 119 -17.36 3.27 15.44
C SER A 119 -17.94 1.91 15.08
N LYS A 120 -19.21 1.91 14.64
CA LYS A 120 -19.87 0.72 14.12
C LYS A 120 -19.68 0.63 12.60
N TYR A 121 -19.42 -0.57 12.08
CA TYR A 121 -19.24 -0.85 10.66
C TYR A 121 -20.13 -2.01 10.22
N LYS A 122 -20.71 -1.93 9.01
CA LYS A 122 -21.55 -3.00 8.44
C LYS A 122 -20.72 -4.12 7.83
N ALA A 123 -19.50 -3.83 7.41
CA ALA A 123 -18.57 -4.80 6.85
C ALA A 123 -17.94 -5.69 7.93
N LYS A 124 -17.57 -6.92 7.55
CA LYS A 124 -16.76 -7.80 8.40
C LYS A 124 -15.30 -7.33 8.37
N ILE A 125 -14.79 -6.95 9.54
CA ILE A 125 -13.43 -6.42 9.69
C ILE A 125 -12.45 -7.56 9.99
N TYR A 126 -11.35 -7.60 9.23
CA TYR A 126 -10.22 -8.52 9.44
C TYR A 126 -8.97 -7.73 9.78
N LYS A 127 -8.36 -8.04 10.91
CA LYS A 127 -7.06 -7.48 11.29
C LYS A 127 -5.96 -8.28 10.60
N VAL A 128 -5.09 -7.59 9.85
CA VAL A 128 -3.97 -8.18 9.12
C VAL A 128 -2.70 -8.00 9.94
N GLN A 129 -1.93 -9.06 10.08
CA GLN A 129 -0.66 -9.10 10.78
C GLN A 129 0.38 -9.82 9.93
N THR A 130 1.57 -9.26 9.82
CA THR A 130 2.65 -9.76 8.97
C THR A 130 3.11 -11.17 9.38
N SER A 131 3.20 -11.44 10.67
CA SER A 131 3.62 -12.75 11.21
C SER A 131 2.76 -13.93 10.74
N ASN A 132 1.51 -13.70 10.35
CA ASN A 132 0.63 -14.76 9.82
C ASN A 132 1.09 -15.31 8.46
N PHE A 133 2.06 -14.67 7.81
CA PHE A 133 2.51 -14.98 6.46
C PHE A 133 4.00 -15.33 6.38
N ASN A 134 4.67 -15.57 7.52
CA ASN A 134 6.12 -15.87 7.55
C ASN A 134 6.51 -17.02 6.62
N LYS A 135 5.73 -18.13 6.61
CA LYS A 135 5.95 -19.26 5.70
C LYS A 135 5.81 -18.90 4.21
N ASP A 136 5.01 -17.87 3.89
CA ASP A 136 4.80 -17.40 2.53
C ASP A 136 5.95 -16.49 2.10
N PHE A 137 6.47 -15.67 3.01
CA PHE A 137 7.62 -14.81 2.73
C PHE A 137 8.87 -15.60 2.37
N LEU A 138 9.07 -16.81 2.92
CA LEU A 138 10.18 -17.70 2.55
C LEU A 138 10.19 -18.06 1.05
N LYS A 139 9.04 -17.97 0.37
CA LYS A 139 8.89 -18.26 -1.06
C LYS A 139 9.07 -17.02 -1.93
N ILE A 140 9.20 -15.84 -1.33
CA ILE A 140 9.41 -14.57 -2.04
C ILE A 140 10.91 -14.34 -2.19
N LYS A 141 11.38 -14.44 -3.44
CA LYS A 141 12.80 -14.25 -3.81
C LYS A 141 13.09 -12.83 -4.30
N ASN A 142 12.05 -12.03 -4.54
CA ASN A 142 12.18 -10.70 -5.10
C ASN A 142 12.69 -9.72 -4.04
N LYS A 143 13.86 -9.15 -4.28
CA LYS A 143 14.55 -8.19 -3.39
C LYS A 143 13.70 -6.97 -3.04
N TYR A 144 12.77 -6.57 -3.91
CA TYR A 144 11.84 -5.46 -3.68
C TYR A 144 11.02 -5.64 -2.39
N PHE A 145 10.74 -6.88 -1.98
CA PHE A 145 9.88 -7.20 -0.83
C PHE A 145 10.63 -7.55 0.46
N LEU A 146 11.91 -7.27 0.55
CA LEU A 146 12.71 -7.56 1.75
C LEU A 146 12.38 -6.60 2.90
N SER A 147 11.97 -5.36 2.61
CA SER A 147 11.62 -4.38 3.64
C SER A 147 10.33 -4.75 4.37
N ASP A 148 10.27 -4.40 5.67
CA ASP A 148 9.09 -4.67 6.50
C ASP A 148 7.82 -4.01 5.97
N GLY A 149 7.92 -2.79 5.44
CA GLY A 149 6.79 -2.10 4.80
C GLY A 149 6.24 -2.85 3.60
N ASN A 150 7.11 -3.44 2.79
CA ASN A 150 6.68 -4.23 1.64
C ASN A 150 6.14 -5.61 2.05
N LYS A 151 6.70 -6.26 3.08
CA LYS A 151 6.11 -7.47 3.67
C LYS A 151 4.73 -7.20 4.24
N GLU A 152 4.52 -6.03 4.86
CA GLU A 152 3.20 -5.60 5.32
C GLU A 152 2.22 -5.50 4.15
N ASN A 153 2.61 -4.84 3.04
CA ASN A 153 1.79 -4.75 1.83
C ASN A 153 1.41 -6.13 1.30
N LEU A 154 2.38 -7.07 1.23
CA LEU A 154 2.12 -8.45 0.80
C LEU A 154 1.14 -9.17 1.71
N SER A 155 1.14 -8.91 3.02
CA SER A 155 0.21 -9.51 3.97
C SER A 155 -1.24 -9.18 3.64
N PHE A 156 -1.51 -7.93 3.25
CA PHE A 156 -2.82 -7.52 2.77
C PHE A 156 -3.17 -8.21 1.45
N ILE A 157 -2.22 -8.29 0.52
CA ILE A 157 -2.42 -8.95 -0.78
C ILE A 157 -2.77 -10.43 -0.56
N PHE A 158 -2.01 -11.16 0.25
CA PHE A 158 -2.31 -12.57 0.55
C PHE A 158 -3.69 -12.74 1.17
N LYS A 159 -4.06 -11.86 2.11
CA LYS A 159 -5.37 -11.95 2.77
C LYS A 159 -6.53 -11.68 1.81
N ILE A 160 -6.42 -10.65 0.98
CA ILE A 160 -7.44 -10.31 -0.03
C ILE A 160 -7.50 -11.39 -1.11
N ALA A 161 -6.35 -11.83 -1.64
CA ALA A 161 -6.25 -12.86 -2.66
C ALA A 161 -6.87 -14.20 -2.20
N SER A 162 -6.65 -14.59 -0.96
CA SER A 162 -7.30 -15.76 -0.35
C SER A 162 -8.82 -15.64 -0.37
N LYS A 163 -9.36 -14.47 -0.03
CA LYS A 163 -10.81 -14.24 -0.05
C LYS A 163 -11.39 -14.20 -1.47
N LEU A 164 -10.59 -13.74 -2.44
CA LEU A 164 -10.92 -13.79 -3.87
C LEU A 164 -10.71 -15.19 -4.49
N LYS A 165 -10.27 -16.17 -3.70
CA LYS A 165 -9.96 -17.54 -4.14
C LYS A 165 -8.92 -17.58 -5.28
N LEU A 166 -7.92 -16.69 -5.21
CA LEU A 166 -6.80 -16.71 -6.16
C LEU A 166 -5.85 -17.87 -5.83
N ASN A 167 -5.29 -18.48 -6.88
CA ASN A 167 -4.28 -19.52 -6.72
C ASN A 167 -3.00 -18.94 -6.12
N LYS A 168 -2.61 -19.47 -4.97
CA LYS A 168 -1.48 -18.97 -4.18
C LYS A 168 -0.13 -19.13 -4.89
N LYS A 169 0.09 -20.25 -5.61
CA LYS A 169 1.33 -20.50 -6.36
C LYS A 169 1.48 -19.46 -7.49
N LYS A 170 0.41 -19.17 -8.22
CA LYS A 170 0.40 -18.14 -9.27
C LYS A 170 0.64 -16.75 -8.67
N LEU A 171 0.00 -16.41 -7.54
CA LEU A 171 0.23 -15.14 -6.83
C LEU A 171 1.71 -14.96 -6.45
N ILE A 172 2.36 -15.97 -5.88
CA ILE A 172 3.78 -15.92 -5.54
C ILE A 172 4.64 -15.72 -6.80
N LYS A 173 4.28 -16.35 -7.93
CA LYS A 173 4.97 -16.14 -9.21
C LYS A 173 4.85 -14.69 -9.68
N THR A 174 3.64 -14.08 -9.60
CA THR A 174 3.42 -12.65 -9.92
C THR A 174 4.28 -11.76 -9.04
N ILE A 175 4.29 -11.99 -7.71
CA ILE A 175 5.10 -11.22 -6.76
C ILE A 175 6.59 -11.32 -7.10
N ASN A 176 7.09 -12.52 -7.41
CA ASN A 176 8.50 -12.71 -7.74
C ASN A 176 8.91 -12.07 -9.08
N LYS A 177 7.97 -11.88 -10.00
CA LYS A 177 8.20 -11.18 -11.28
C LYS A 177 8.03 -9.67 -11.21
N PHE A 178 7.52 -9.14 -10.10
CA PHE A 178 7.23 -7.72 -9.97
C PHE A 178 8.51 -6.88 -10.04
N LYS A 179 8.55 -5.93 -10.97
CA LYS A 179 9.73 -5.08 -11.21
C LYS A 179 9.74 -3.78 -10.39
N GLY A 180 8.80 -3.62 -9.46
CA GLY A 180 8.60 -2.36 -8.76
C GLY A 180 7.65 -1.42 -9.51
N LEU A 181 7.41 -0.27 -8.91
CA LEU A 181 6.72 0.85 -9.55
C LEU A 181 7.76 1.87 -9.97
N ASN A 182 7.54 2.54 -11.10
CA ASN A 182 8.40 3.63 -11.54
C ASN A 182 8.56 4.67 -10.42
N TYR A 183 9.80 5.01 -10.13
CA TYR A 183 10.17 6.01 -9.11
C TYR A 183 9.81 5.65 -7.64
N ARG A 184 9.47 4.39 -7.35
CA ARG A 184 9.21 3.88 -6.00
C ARG A 184 10.07 2.66 -5.71
N GLN A 185 11.19 2.86 -5.04
CA GLN A 185 12.18 1.82 -4.75
C GLN A 185 12.51 1.01 -6.01
N GLN A 186 12.48 1.66 -7.16
CA GLN A 186 12.73 1.06 -8.45
C GLN A 186 14.22 0.75 -8.58
N ILE A 187 14.56 -0.52 -8.68
CA ILE A 187 15.92 -0.92 -9.02
C ILE A 187 16.12 -0.64 -10.51
N ILE A 188 16.91 0.39 -10.85
CA ILE A 188 17.23 0.77 -12.22
C ILE A 188 18.56 0.18 -12.72
N PHE A 189 19.39 -0.25 -11.79
CA PHE A 189 20.65 -0.93 -12.08
C PHE A 189 21.00 -1.89 -10.93
N ASP A 190 21.41 -3.13 -11.22
CA ASP A 190 21.84 -4.13 -10.23
C ASP A 190 22.94 -4.99 -10.83
N LYS A 191 24.21 -4.71 -10.47
CA LYS A 191 25.38 -5.51 -10.79
C LYS A 191 26.17 -5.82 -9.51
N LYS A 192 27.15 -6.72 -9.57
CA LYS A 192 27.89 -7.29 -8.40
C LYS A 192 28.24 -6.27 -7.31
N ASN A 193 28.67 -5.07 -7.67
CA ASN A 193 29.22 -4.08 -6.74
C ASN A 193 28.39 -2.79 -6.64
N LEU A 194 27.29 -2.66 -7.41
CA LEU A 194 26.50 -1.46 -7.44
C LEU A 194 25.03 -1.77 -7.70
N THR A 195 24.17 -1.28 -6.82
CA THR A 195 22.72 -1.26 -7.03
C THR A 195 22.24 0.20 -7.01
N ILE A 196 21.57 0.64 -8.08
CA ILE A 196 20.98 1.98 -8.13
C ILE A 196 19.46 1.86 -7.95
N ILE A 197 18.96 2.56 -6.93
CA ILE A 197 17.54 2.56 -6.58
C ILE A 197 16.97 3.97 -6.79
N ASN A 198 15.96 4.08 -7.64
CA ASN A 198 15.21 5.32 -7.83
C ASN A 198 13.96 5.31 -6.91
N ASP A 199 13.93 6.20 -5.95
CA ASP A 199 12.79 6.41 -5.03
C ASP A 199 12.30 7.87 -5.04
N SER A 200 12.44 8.57 -6.17
CA SER A 200 12.12 9.99 -6.33
C SER A 200 10.64 10.32 -6.08
N LYS A 201 9.78 9.34 -5.98
CA LYS A 201 8.38 9.50 -5.57
C LYS A 201 8.17 9.48 -4.04
N SER A 202 9.21 9.26 -3.26
CA SER A 202 9.20 9.48 -1.80
C SER A 202 9.21 10.98 -1.52
N THR A 203 8.12 11.49 -0.97
CA THR A 203 7.91 12.93 -0.72
C THR A 203 8.06 13.29 0.75
N SER A 204 8.65 12.40 1.56
CA SER A 204 8.93 12.62 2.98
C SER A 204 10.13 11.81 3.43
N PHE A 205 10.86 12.30 4.42
CA PHE A 205 11.97 11.57 5.04
C PHE A 205 11.53 10.21 5.60
N ALA A 206 10.35 10.14 6.22
CA ALA A 206 9.81 8.89 6.75
C ALA A 206 9.62 7.80 5.68
N SER A 207 9.33 8.19 4.44
CA SER A 207 9.23 7.24 3.32
C SER A 207 10.60 6.72 2.92
N SER A 208 11.60 7.59 2.80
CA SER A 208 12.98 7.23 2.44
C SER A 208 13.70 6.44 3.53
N GLU A 209 13.47 6.75 4.81
CA GLU A 209 14.03 6.01 5.94
C GLU A 209 13.72 4.51 5.88
N ASN A 210 12.54 4.14 5.40
CA ASN A 210 12.17 2.72 5.26
C ASN A 210 13.04 1.98 4.23
N VAL A 211 13.50 2.67 3.20
CA VAL A 211 14.45 2.10 2.21
C VAL A 211 15.84 2.03 2.81
N LEU A 212 16.30 3.15 3.35
CA LEU A 212 17.65 3.30 3.89
C LEU A 212 17.95 2.33 5.02
N LYS A 213 16.98 1.98 5.86
CA LYS A 213 17.14 0.98 6.94
C LYS A 213 17.58 -0.40 6.45
N ASN A 214 17.29 -0.73 5.20
CA ASN A 214 17.57 -2.05 4.61
C ASN A 214 18.79 -2.03 3.67
N LEU A 215 19.49 -0.89 3.55
CA LEU A 215 20.68 -0.75 2.72
C LEU A 215 21.92 -0.66 3.61
N ASN A 216 23.04 -1.18 3.11
CA ASN A 216 24.37 -1.00 3.69
C ASN A 216 25.25 -0.29 2.66
N ASN A 217 26.16 0.58 3.11
CA ASN A 217 27.08 1.35 2.24
C ASN A 217 26.32 2.08 1.13
N ALA A 218 25.38 2.94 1.52
CA ALA A 218 24.52 3.65 0.58
C ALA A 218 24.98 5.12 0.41
N TYR A 219 25.08 5.57 -0.84
CA TYR A 219 25.12 6.99 -1.17
C TYR A 219 23.69 7.46 -1.42
N TRP A 220 23.22 8.39 -0.62
CA TRP A 220 21.87 8.91 -0.73
C TRP A 220 21.85 10.29 -1.38
N ILE A 221 21.34 10.34 -2.61
CA ILE A 221 21.14 11.59 -3.34
C ILE A 221 19.70 12.05 -3.07
N LEU A 222 19.55 13.23 -2.46
CA LEU A 222 18.25 13.81 -2.16
C LEU A 222 18.20 15.27 -2.58
N GLY A 223 16.98 15.77 -2.80
CA GLY A 223 16.73 17.17 -3.17
C GLY A 223 15.23 17.48 -3.15
N GLY A 224 14.91 18.75 -3.32
CA GLY A 224 13.54 19.27 -3.30
C GLY A 224 13.24 20.14 -2.09
N ILE A 225 11.99 20.60 -2.00
CA ILE A 225 11.52 21.46 -0.92
C ILE A 225 10.99 20.58 0.22
N PRO A 226 11.54 20.67 1.45
CA PRO A 226 11.07 19.87 2.57
C PRO A 226 9.65 20.27 2.99
N LYS A 227 8.85 19.32 3.40
CA LYS A 227 7.55 19.60 4.00
C LYS A 227 7.73 20.16 5.41
N LYS A 228 6.88 21.11 5.80
CA LYS A 228 6.89 21.67 7.15
C LYS A 228 6.75 20.56 8.20
N GLY A 229 7.72 20.46 9.10
CA GLY A 229 7.75 19.45 10.16
C GLY A 229 8.28 18.07 9.74
N ASP A 230 8.68 17.86 8.49
CA ASP A 230 9.36 16.64 8.06
C ASP A 230 10.83 16.69 8.52
N LYS A 231 11.19 15.77 9.42
CA LYS A 231 12.53 15.71 10.03
C LYS A 231 13.13 14.34 9.76
N PHE A 232 14.36 14.34 9.26
CA PHE A 232 15.14 13.12 9.13
C PHE A 232 15.77 12.74 10.47
N LYS A 233 15.55 11.53 10.94
CA LYS A 233 16.07 11.02 12.21
C LYS A 233 17.28 10.11 11.99
N LEU A 234 18.39 10.67 11.54
CA LEU A 234 19.65 9.95 11.29
C LEU A 234 20.15 9.14 12.49
N SER A 235 19.95 9.63 13.71
CA SER A 235 20.42 8.98 14.94
C SER A 235 19.88 7.55 15.17
N LYS A 236 18.82 7.15 14.46
CA LYS A 236 18.26 5.80 14.54
C LYS A 236 18.84 4.83 13.50
N ILE A 237 19.67 5.29 12.60
CA ILE A 237 20.30 4.46 11.57
C ILE A 237 21.76 4.23 12.01
N LYS A 238 21.93 3.43 13.07
CA LYS A 238 23.28 3.04 13.53
C LYS A 238 24.00 2.22 12.45
N ASN A 239 25.30 2.50 12.28
CA ASN A 239 26.26 1.76 11.44
C ASN A 239 26.00 1.82 9.93
N LYS A 240 25.60 2.96 9.39
CA LYS A 240 25.51 3.12 7.94
C LYS A 240 26.32 4.34 7.50
N ASN A 241 27.27 4.10 6.60
CA ASN A 241 27.95 5.17 5.89
C ASN A 241 27.01 5.75 4.84
N PHE A 242 26.67 7.01 4.97
CA PHE A 242 25.95 7.81 3.99
C PHE A 242 26.88 8.85 3.41
#